data_1d46dda8e726d322f05ad9a91fc530c4
#
_entry.id   1d46dda8e726d322f05ad9a91fc530c4
#
_cell.length_a   1.000
_cell.length_b   1.000
_cell.length_c   1.000
_cell.angle_alpha   90.00
_cell.angle_beta   90.00
_cell.angle_gamma   90.00
#
_symmetry.space_group_name_H-M   'P 1'
#
loop_
_entity.id
_entity.type
_entity.pdbx_description
1 polymer ?
#
loop_
_entity_poly.entity_id
_entity_poly.type
_entity_poly.pdbx_seq_one_letter_code
_entity_poly.pdbx_strand_id
1 'polypeptide(L)' 'MKLIVEVLKEIRPEFDFTSSQDFVSDGMLDSFDIVTLVAALDKNFGISIPGTEILPENFLNVAAITTLVRQHGAKI' A
#
# COMPACT_ATOMS: atom_id res chain seq x y z
N MET A 1 5.51 -1.22 -15.21
CA MET A 1 5.13 -1.54 -13.82
C MET A 1 4.87 -0.24 -13.06
N LYS A 2 3.78 -0.17 -12.31
CA LYS A 2 3.48 1.01 -11.51
C LYS A 2 4.29 1.02 -10.22
N LEU A 3 4.71 2.22 -9.81
CA LEU A 3 5.33 2.40 -8.50
C LEU A 3 4.26 2.36 -7.40
N ILE A 4 4.66 2.03 -6.19
CA ILE A 4 3.75 2.00 -5.03
C ILE A 4 3.03 3.34 -4.85
N VAL A 5 3.77 4.45 -4.99
CA VAL A 5 3.20 5.80 -4.89
C VAL A 5 2.09 6.03 -5.92
N GLU A 6 2.28 5.52 -7.14
CA GLU A 6 1.26 5.65 -8.18
C GLU A 6 -0.01 4.89 -7.85
N VAL A 7 0.12 3.69 -7.26
CA VAL A 7 -1.02 2.91 -6.82
C VAL A 7 -1.77 3.63 -5.70
N LEU A 8 -1.03 4.19 -4.73
CA LEU A 8 -1.63 4.98 -3.65
C LEU A 8 -2.41 6.19 -4.19
N LYS A 9 -1.86 6.88 -5.16
CA LYS A 9 -2.52 8.05 -5.77
C LYS A 9 -3.80 7.70 -6.51
N GLU A 10 -3.91 6.50 -7.04
CA GLU A 10 -5.15 6.06 -7.67
C GLU A 10 -6.28 5.89 -6.67
N ILE A 11 -5.94 5.54 -5.42
CA ILE A 11 -6.92 5.34 -4.35
C ILE A 11 -7.30 6.66 -3.68
N ARG A 12 -6.28 7.49 -3.40
CA ARG A 12 -6.44 8.79 -2.74
C ARG A 12 -5.62 9.85 -3.48
N PRO A 13 -6.12 10.38 -4.60
CA PRO A 13 -5.36 11.34 -5.40
C PRO A 13 -5.13 12.69 -4.72
N GLU A 14 -5.88 12.99 -3.65
CA GLU A 14 -5.79 14.24 -2.93
C GLU A 14 -4.56 14.32 -2.01
N PHE A 15 -3.90 13.19 -1.72
CA PHE A 15 -2.78 13.16 -0.77
C PHE A 15 -1.42 13.01 -1.47
N ASP A 16 -0.38 13.59 -0.84
CA ASP A 16 1.00 13.38 -1.25
C ASP A 16 1.63 12.32 -0.34
N PHE A 17 1.67 11.09 -0.83
CA PHE A 17 2.17 9.96 -0.05
C PHE A 17 3.69 9.96 0.09
N THR A 18 4.39 10.85 -0.61
CA THR A 18 5.85 10.98 -0.47
C THR A 18 6.24 11.82 0.73
N SER A 19 5.30 12.58 1.29
CA SER A 19 5.58 13.51 2.40
C SER A 19 5.29 12.92 3.78
N SER A 20 4.69 11.73 3.87
CA SER A 20 4.28 11.13 5.14
C SER A 20 5.06 9.85 5.44
N GLN A 21 5.39 9.66 6.72
CA GLN A 21 6.01 8.43 7.22
C GLN A 21 5.01 7.54 7.96
N ASP A 22 3.77 8.01 8.15
CA ASP A 22 2.71 7.24 8.80
C ASP A 22 1.36 7.62 8.20
N PHE A 23 0.98 6.91 7.15
CA PHE A 23 -0.27 7.17 6.41
C PHE A 23 -1.51 7.00 7.29
N VAL A 24 -1.46 6.09 8.23
CA VAL A 24 -2.61 5.81 9.09
C VAL A 24 -2.80 6.92 10.14
N SER A 25 -1.73 7.28 10.84
CA SER A 25 -1.79 8.37 11.84
C SER A 25 -2.08 9.72 11.22
N ASP A 26 -1.61 9.95 10.00
CA ASP A 26 -1.84 11.21 9.29
C ASP A 26 -3.22 11.28 8.63
N GLY A 27 -4.03 10.23 8.79
CA GLY A 27 -5.38 10.19 8.24
C GLY A 27 -5.45 10.01 6.73
N MET A 28 -4.36 9.58 6.10
CA MET A 28 -4.31 9.41 4.64
C MET A 28 -4.88 8.07 4.19
N LEU A 29 -4.82 7.05 5.05
CA LEU A 29 -5.39 5.73 4.80
C LEU A 29 -6.18 5.28 6.02
N ASP A 30 -7.41 4.83 5.80
CA ASP A 30 -8.18 4.13 6.83
C ASP A 30 -8.23 2.62 6.49
N SER A 31 -8.92 1.84 7.33
CA SER A 31 -8.98 0.39 7.14
C SER A 31 -9.66 0.01 5.82
N PHE A 32 -10.62 0.79 5.38
CA PHE A 32 -11.29 0.56 4.11
C PHE A 32 -10.33 0.82 2.93
N ASP A 33 -9.57 1.90 3.01
CA ASP A 33 -8.55 2.21 2.00
C ASP A 33 -7.49 1.13 1.90
N ILE A 34 -7.09 0.55 3.05
CA ILE A 34 -6.09 -0.51 3.07
C ILE A 34 -6.59 -1.74 2.31
N VAL A 35 -7.85 -2.12 2.48
CA VAL A 35 -8.44 -3.25 1.75
C VAL A 35 -8.44 -2.97 0.25
N THR A 36 -8.83 -1.76 -0.15
CA THR A 36 -8.81 -1.35 -1.55
C THR A 36 -7.39 -1.36 -2.11
N LEU A 37 -6.43 -0.88 -1.31
CA LEU A 37 -5.01 -0.86 -1.70
C LEU A 37 -4.47 -2.27 -1.93
N VAL A 38 -4.81 -3.22 -1.04
CA VAL A 38 -4.37 -4.61 -1.19
C VAL A 38 -4.84 -5.18 -2.53
N ALA A 39 -6.10 -4.96 -2.89
CA ALA A 39 -6.63 -5.45 -4.17
C ALA A 39 -5.85 -4.83 -5.35
N ALA A 40 -5.53 -3.55 -5.27
CA ALA A 40 -4.77 -2.86 -6.32
C ALA A 40 -3.33 -3.36 -6.39
N LEU A 41 -2.68 -3.59 -5.25
CA LEU A 41 -1.31 -4.12 -5.21
C LEU A 41 -1.26 -5.54 -5.78
N ASP A 42 -2.20 -6.38 -5.40
CA ASP A 42 -2.28 -7.76 -5.93
C ASP A 42 -2.39 -7.75 -7.45
N LYS A 43 -3.24 -6.89 -7.97
CA LYS A 43 -3.46 -6.77 -9.41
C LYS A 43 -2.23 -6.23 -10.15
N ASN A 44 -1.63 -5.17 -9.61
CA ASN A 44 -0.52 -4.49 -10.30
C ASN A 44 0.78 -5.29 -10.25
N PHE A 45 1.00 -6.06 -9.20
CA PHE A 45 2.26 -6.81 -9.02
C PHE A 45 2.10 -8.31 -9.20
N GLY A 46 0.89 -8.80 -9.48
CA GLY A 46 0.65 -10.22 -9.69
C GLY A 46 0.91 -11.05 -8.43
N ILE A 47 0.56 -10.54 -7.27
CA ILE A 47 0.76 -11.18 -5.97
C ILE A 47 -0.56 -11.43 -5.28
N SER A 48 -0.51 -12.11 -4.12
CA SER A 48 -1.69 -12.35 -3.30
C SER A 48 -1.31 -12.14 -1.83
N ILE A 49 -1.69 -10.99 -1.28
CA ILE A 49 -1.43 -10.67 0.12
C ILE A 49 -2.50 -11.33 0.98
N PRO A 50 -2.10 -12.24 1.91
CA PRO A 50 -3.09 -12.93 2.75
C PRO A 50 -3.74 -11.98 3.76
N GLY A 51 -4.99 -12.28 4.12
CA GLY A 51 -5.75 -11.45 5.06
C GLY A 51 -5.07 -11.26 6.42
N THR A 52 -4.27 -12.25 6.84
CA THR A 52 -3.53 -12.18 8.11
C THR A 52 -2.45 -11.10 8.12
N GLU A 53 -2.04 -10.60 6.95
CA GLU A 53 -1.02 -9.56 6.83
C GLU A 53 -1.62 -8.19 6.48
N ILE A 54 -2.94 -8.10 6.39
CA ILE A 54 -3.63 -6.83 6.17
C ILE A 54 -3.76 -6.12 7.52
N LEU A 55 -2.62 -5.62 8.00
CA LEU A 55 -2.50 -4.92 9.28
C LEU A 55 -2.05 -3.48 9.02
N PRO A 56 -2.58 -2.50 9.77
CA PRO A 56 -2.19 -1.10 9.55
C PRO A 56 -0.69 -0.89 9.58
N GLU A 57 0.03 -1.59 10.44
CA GLU A 57 1.49 -1.49 10.56
C GLU A 57 2.25 -1.85 9.29
N ASN A 58 1.65 -2.65 8.40
CA ASN A 58 2.27 -3.02 7.13
C ASN A 58 2.06 -1.98 6.04
N PHE A 59 1.25 -0.96 6.31
CA PHE A 59 0.85 0.05 5.31
C PHE A 59 1.12 1.48 5.80
N LEU A 60 2.06 1.64 6.73
CA LEU A 60 2.35 2.95 7.31
C LEU A 60 3.01 3.91 6.34
N ASN A 61 3.86 3.40 5.46
CA ASN A 61 4.61 4.23 4.51
C ASN A 61 5.01 3.40 3.29
N VAL A 62 5.64 4.06 2.33
CA VAL A 62 6.06 3.39 1.08
C VAL A 62 7.07 2.28 1.37
N ALA A 63 8.00 2.48 2.32
CA ALA A 63 8.99 1.46 2.64
C ALA A 63 8.34 0.19 3.22
N ALA A 64 7.38 0.35 4.12
CA ALA A 64 6.66 -0.79 4.70
C ALA A 64 5.88 -1.57 3.64
N ILE A 65 5.18 -0.86 2.76
CA ILE A 65 4.42 -1.48 1.67
C ILE A 65 5.36 -2.20 0.70
N THR A 66 6.48 -1.58 0.37
CA THR A 66 7.48 -2.18 -0.51
C THR A 66 8.00 -3.51 0.07
N THR A 67 8.33 -3.52 1.36
CA THR A 67 8.77 -4.73 2.04
C THR A 67 7.70 -5.83 1.96
N LEU A 68 6.46 -5.46 2.21
CA LEU A 68 5.35 -6.42 2.19
C LEU A 68 5.16 -7.04 0.81
N VAL A 69 5.11 -6.22 -0.25
CA VAL A 69 4.88 -6.75 -1.60
C VAL A 69 6.05 -7.59 -2.08
N ARG A 70 7.27 -7.24 -1.70
CA ARG A 70 8.47 -8.05 -2.02
C ARG A 70 8.41 -9.42 -1.38
N GLN A 71 7.92 -9.51 -0.15
CA GLN A 71 7.77 -10.79 0.55
C GLN A 71 6.81 -11.72 -0.17
N HIS A 72 5.89 -11.18 -0.95
CA HIS A 72 4.90 -11.95 -1.69
C HIS A 72 5.22 -12.08 -3.19
N GLY A 73 6.43 -11.75 -3.58
CA GLY A 73 6.93 -12.02 -4.92
C GLY A 73 6.98 -10.85 -5.88
N ALA A 74 6.64 -9.64 -5.44
CA ALA A 74 6.74 -8.47 -6.30
C ALA A 74 8.21 -8.19 -6.64
N LYS A 75 8.46 -7.90 -7.92
CA LYS A 75 9.82 -7.65 -8.42
C LYS A 75 10.07 -6.16 -8.54
N ILE A 76 10.23 -5.51 -7.41
CA ILE A 76 10.49 -4.07 -7.35
C ILE A 76 11.64 -3.74 -6.43
#